data_976381274037d1992af2f6ee7b350712
#
_entry.id   976381274037d1992af2f6ee7b350712
#
_cell.length_a   1.000
_cell.length_b   1.000
_cell.length_c   1.000
_cell.angle_alpha   90.00
_cell.angle_beta   90.00
_cell.angle_gamma   90.00
#
_symmetry.space_group_name_H-M   'P 1'
#
loop_
_entity.id
_entity.type
_entity.pdbx_description
1 polymer ?
#
loop_
_entity_poly.entity_id
_entity_poly.type
_entity_poly.pdbx_seq_one_letter_code
_entity_poly.pdbx_strand_id
1 'polypeptide(L)'
;MSNQELDFDDGLFVFETVMRVRHTEIDRSQHISFEALTALVCEARHRFLHAKGIQEINADHRGLIIDGIQLTTNSRVRAREELLFEVGVEPLYDNGGHMIIKISRMYGGEVVAKARIHFINYDFRLNKTAALDKDTKAALYPH
;
A
#
# COMPACT_ATOMS: atom_id res chain seq x y z
N MET A 1 -13.99 -9.29 -20.75
CA MET A 1 -13.17 -9.20 -19.54
C MET A 1 -13.26 -7.81 -18.97
N SER A 2 -13.83 -7.69 -17.82
CA SER A 2 -14.00 -6.39 -17.21
C SER A 2 -12.68 -5.96 -16.58
N ASN A 3 -12.16 -4.84 -17.02
CA ASN A 3 -11.16 -4.11 -16.26
C ASN A 3 -11.87 -3.55 -15.03
N GLN A 4 -11.74 -4.25 -13.92
CA GLN A 4 -12.24 -3.70 -12.68
C GLN A 4 -11.32 -2.57 -12.26
N GLU A 5 -11.75 -1.35 -12.50
CA GLU A 5 -11.08 -0.22 -11.92
C GLU A 5 -11.26 -0.26 -10.42
N LEU A 6 -10.16 -0.09 -9.72
CA LEU A 6 -10.20 0.10 -8.29
C LEU A 6 -10.76 1.48 -8.02
N ASP A 7 -11.87 1.53 -7.30
CA ASP A 7 -12.51 2.79 -6.93
C ASP A 7 -12.41 2.96 -5.43
N PHE A 8 -11.88 4.09 -4.99
CA PHE A 8 -11.60 4.37 -3.60
C PHE A 8 -12.34 5.61 -3.13
N ASP A 9 -12.76 5.58 -1.87
CA ASP A 9 -13.24 6.76 -1.18
C ASP A 9 -12.03 7.64 -0.83
N ASP A 10 -11.91 8.79 -1.47
CA ASP A 10 -10.78 9.69 -1.26
C ASP A 10 -10.68 10.21 0.18
N GLY A 11 -11.77 10.17 0.93
CA GLY A 11 -11.76 10.56 2.34
C GLY A 11 -10.98 9.60 3.25
N LEU A 12 -10.61 8.42 2.75
CA LEU A 12 -9.86 7.44 3.52
C LEU A 12 -8.35 7.67 3.50
N PHE A 13 -7.84 8.49 2.57
CA PHE A 13 -6.40 8.74 2.48
C PHE A 13 -5.94 9.63 3.62
N VAL A 14 -5.01 9.12 4.43
CA VAL A 14 -4.53 9.78 5.65
C VAL A 14 -3.02 9.95 5.70
N PHE A 15 -2.32 9.46 4.71
CA PHE A 15 -0.86 9.51 4.68
C PHE A 15 -0.40 9.64 3.23
N GLU A 16 0.68 10.39 3.02
CA GLU A 16 1.26 10.49 1.70
C GLU A 16 2.77 10.47 1.76
N THR A 17 3.39 9.96 0.70
CA THR A 17 4.84 9.94 0.55
C THR A 17 5.17 10.09 -0.92
N VAL A 18 6.32 10.68 -1.20
CA VAL A 18 6.79 10.92 -2.58
C VAL A 18 7.99 10.04 -2.85
N MET A 19 7.96 9.39 -4.01
CA MET A 19 9.11 8.61 -4.48
C MET A 19 9.41 8.95 -5.91
N ARG A 20 10.70 9.03 -6.24
CA ARG A 20 11.16 9.25 -7.61
C ARG A 20 11.45 7.90 -8.24
N VAL A 21 11.01 7.73 -9.50
CA VAL A 21 11.30 6.51 -10.26
C VAL A 21 12.78 6.51 -10.63
N ARG A 22 13.48 5.45 -10.23
CA ARG A 22 14.91 5.31 -10.47
C ARG A 22 15.16 4.61 -11.80
N HIS A 23 16.31 4.88 -12.37
CA HIS A 23 16.71 4.29 -13.64
C HIS A 23 16.68 2.75 -13.59
N THR A 24 17.04 2.17 -12.45
CA THR A 24 17.06 0.71 -12.27
C THR A 24 15.66 0.07 -12.25
N GLU A 25 14.62 0.88 -12.17
CA GLU A 25 13.23 0.42 -12.11
C GLU A 25 12.56 0.39 -13.48
N ILE A 26 13.28 0.81 -14.50
CA ILE A 26 12.78 0.93 -15.87
C ILE A 26 13.08 -0.36 -16.64
N ASP A 27 12.08 -0.84 -17.39
CA ASP A 27 12.26 -2.00 -18.25
C ASP A 27 12.67 -1.60 -19.69
N ARG A 28 12.67 -2.56 -20.59
CA ARG A 28 13.06 -2.31 -21.98
C ARG A 28 12.13 -1.36 -22.72
N SER A 29 10.91 -1.18 -22.24
CA SER A 29 9.96 -0.24 -22.85
C SER A 29 10.22 1.21 -22.45
N GLN A 30 11.25 1.48 -21.62
CA GLN A 30 11.58 2.77 -21.06
C GLN A 30 10.56 3.28 -20.05
N HIS A 31 9.78 2.39 -19.49
CA HIS A 31 8.78 2.69 -18.46
C HIS A 31 9.02 1.82 -17.24
N ILE A 32 8.50 2.25 -16.09
CA ILE A 32 8.63 1.46 -14.87
C ILE A 32 8.03 0.07 -15.08
N SER A 33 8.76 -0.95 -14.64
CA SER A 33 8.26 -2.32 -14.72
C SER A 33 7.14 -2.53 -13.70
N PHE A 34 6.28 -3.50 -13.98
CA PHE A 34 5.21 -3.84 -13.05
C PHE A 34 5.76 -4.31 -11.69
N GLU A 35 6.84 -5.08 -11.73
CA GLU A 35 7.51 -5.56 -10.52
C GLU A 35 8.08 -4.40 -9.70
N ALA A 36 8.70 -3.43 -10.36
CA ALA A 36 9.26 -2.27 -9.67
C ALA A 36 8.13 -1.41 -9.07
N LEU A 37 7.03 -1.23 -9.81
CA LEU A 37 5.89 -0.48 -9.29
C LEU A 37 5.29 -1.17 -8.06
N THR A 38 5.20 -2.49 -8.09
CA THR A 38 4.75 -3.27 -6.94
C THR A 38 5.67 -3.05 -5.73
N ALA A 39 6.98 -3.02 -5.96
CA ALA A 39 7.94 -2.75 -4.89
C ALA A 39 7.76 -1.36 -4.29
N LEU A 40 7.48 -0.34 -5.12
CA LEU A 40 7.21 1.01 -4.63
C LEU A 40 5.92 1.07 -3.81
N VAL A 41 4.89 0.33 -4.23
CA VAL A 41 3.65 0.21 -3.47
C VAL A 41 3.93 -0.39 -2.09
N CYS A 42 4.74 -1.43 -2.03
CA CYS A 42 5.14 -2.04 -0.76
C CYS A 42 5.97 -1.09 0.10
N GLU A 43 6.82 -0.28 -0.51
CA GLU A 43 7.58 0.73 0.22
C GLU A 43 6.66 1.80 0.82
N ALA A 44 5.64 2.24 0.07
CA ALA A 44 4.66 3.19 0.60
C ALA A 44 3.94 2.61 1.81
N ARG A 45 3.58 1.33 1.76
CA ARG A 45 2.99 0.63 2.89
C ARG A 45 3.92 0.64 4.11
N HIS A 46 5.20 0.32 3.92
CA HIS A 46 6.17 0.33 5.01
C HIS A 46 6.31 1.71 5.64
N ARG A 47 6.36 2.76 4.83
CA ARG A 47 6.45 4.13 5.33
C ARG A 47 5.21 4.50 6.13
N PHE A 48 4.04 4.08 5.67
CA PHE A 48 2.79 4.34 6.38
C PHE A 48 2.78 3.64 7.74
N LEU A 49 3.12 2.35 7.78
CA LEU A 49 3.15 1.60 9.04
C LEU A 49 4.16 2.17 10.01
N HIS A 50 5.32 2.56 9.51
CA HIS A 50 6.34 3.21 10.33
C HIS A 50 5.83 4.52 10.92
N ALA A 51 5.16 5.34 10.13
CA ALA A 51 4.59 6.61 10.58
C ALA A 51 3.52 6.40 11.65
N LYS A 52 2.83 5.27 11.62
CA LYS A 52 1.81 4.91 12.62
C LYS A 52 2.40 4.20 13.83
N GLY A 53 3.71 3.97 13.85
CA GLY A 53 4.36 3.28 14.96
C GLY A 53 4.09 1.79 15.02
N ILE A 54 3.67 1.20 13.90
CA ILE A 54 3.35 -0.24 13.82
C ILE A 54 4.61 -0.99 13.44
N GLN A 55 5.03 -1.92 14.29
CA GLN A 55 6.19 -2.77 14.04
C GLN A 55 5.82 -3.95 13.14
N GLU A 56 6.78 -4.43 12.36
CA GLU A 56 6.57 -5.61 11.51
C GLU A 56 6.16 -6.82 12.35
N ILE A 57 6.85 -7.03 13.46
CA ILE A 57 6.50 -8.06 14.43
C ILE A 57 6.56 -7.41 15.80
N ASN A 58 5.46 -7.45 16.53
CA ASN A 58 5.41 -6.84 17.86
C ASN A 58 5.95 -7.78 18.93
N ALA A 59 5.94 -7.31 20.19
CA ALA A 59 6.46 -8.07 21.33
C ALA A 59 5.71 -9.39 21.57
N ASP A 60 4.46 -9.50 21.09
CA ASP A 60 3.66 -10.71 21.20
C ASP A 60 3.85 -11.66 20.03
N HIS A 61 4.85 -11.41 19.17
CA HIS A 61 5.15 -12.19 17.96
C HIS A 61 4.03 -12.17 16.94
N ARG A 62 3.32 -11.05 16.85
CA ARG A 62 2.25 -10.82 15.88
C ARG A 62 2.66 -9.70 14.95
N GLY A 63 2.19 -9.80 13.72
CA GLY A 63 2.47 -8.78 12.72
C GLY A 63 1.48 -8.83 11.58
N LEU A 64 1.44 -7.74 10.83
CA LEU A 64 0.57 -7.65 9.66
C LEU A 64 1.31 -8.20 8.45
N ILE A 65 0.73 -9.22 7.83
CA ILE A 65 1.29 -9.78 6.60
C ILE A 65 0.35 -9.52 5.44
N ILE A 66 0.93 -9.39 4.25
CA ILE A 66 0.18 -9.23 3.02
C ILE A 66 -0.18 -10.61 2.50
N ASP A 67 -1.45 -10.84 2.21
CA ASP A 67 -1.88 -12.09 1.59
C ASP A 67 -2.56 -11.86 0.24
N GLY A 68 -2.62 -10.64 -0.23
CA GLY A 68 -3.12 -10.33 -1.56
C GLY A 68 -2.86 -8.90 -1.96
N ILE A 69 -2.54 -8.69 -3.24
CA ILE A 69 -2.40 -7.36 -3.82
C ILE A 69 -3.17 -7.33 -5.12
N GLN A 70 -3.95 -6.27 -5.29
CA GLN A 70 -4.56 -5.94 -6.56
C GLN A 70 -3.96 -4.61 -7.01
N LEU A 71 -3.32 -4.61 -8.17
CA LEU A 71 -2.66 -3.41 -8.70
C LEU A 71 -3.09 -3.20 -10.14
N THR A 72 -3.59 -2.01 -10.43
CA THR A 72 -3.94 -1.63 -11.80
C THR A 72 -3.17 -0.39 -12.19
N THR A 73 -2.69 -0.38 -13.43
CA THR A 73 -1.97 0.76 -13.98
C THR A 73 -2.85 1.47 -15.00
N ASN A 74 -2.89 2.79 -14.92
CA ASN A 74 -3.67 3.62 -15.85
C ASN A 74 -2.79 4.32 -16.86
N SER A 75 -1.50 4.49 -16.55
CA SER A 75 -0.58 5.24 -17.36
C SER A 75 0.83 4.73 -17.16
N ARG A 76 1.68 4.95 -18.16
CA ARG A 76 3.07 4.54 -18.11
C ARG A 76 3.92 5.64 -17.47
N VAL A 77 4.89 5.24 -16.67
CA VAL A 77 5.74 6.15 -15.93
C VAL A 77 7.20 5.93 -16.35
N ARG A 78 7.91 7.03 -16.55
CA ARG A 78 9.30 7.01 -17.00
C ARG A 78 10.26 7.28 -15.84
N ALA A 79 11.54 7.04 -16.09
CA ALA A 79 12.59 7.34 -15.12
C ALA A 79 12.56 8.82 -14.73
N ARG A 80 12.90 9.09 -13.47
CA ARG A 80 13.00 10.42 -12.87
C ARG A 80 11.67 11.12 -12.60
N GLU A 81 10.54 10.53 -12.98
CA GLU A 81 9.26 11.10 -12.58
C GLU A 81 9.09 10.95 -11.06
N GLU A 82 8.52 11.97 -10.45
CA GLU A 82 8.17 11.94 -9.04
C GLU A 82 6.71 11.56 -8.90
N LEU A 83 6.45 10.57 -8.05
CA LEU A 83 5.11 10.04 -7.83
C LEU A 83 4.68 10.29 -6.39
N LEU A 84 3.43 10.71 -6.24
CA LEU A 84 2.79 10.87 -4.94
C LEU A 84 1.99 9.62 -4.64
N PHE A 85 2.30 8.99 -3.51
CA PHE A 85 1.60 7.81 -3.01
C PHE A 85 0.72 8.25 -1.85
N GLU A 86 -0.60 8.15 -2.03
CA GLU A 86 -1.56 8.42 -0.98
C GLU A 86 -2.06 7.10 -0.42
N VAL A 87 -2.00 6.94 0.89
CA VAL A 87 -2.30 5.68 1.58
C VAL A 87 -3.45 5.88 2.54
N GLY A 88 -4.37 4.94 2.53
CA GLY A 88 -5.48 4.89 3.47
C GLY A 88 -5.83 3.45 3.81
N VAL A 89 -6.77 3.29 4.72
CA VAL A 89 -7.23 1.97 5.16
C VAL A 89 -8.74 1.94 5.10
N GLU A 90 -9.29 0.92 4.46
CA GLU A 90 -10.74 0.67 4.46
C GLU A 90 -11.18 0.12 5.81
N PRO A 91 -12.48 0.13 6.13
CA PRO A 91 -12.97 -0.41 7.40
C PRO A 91 -12.39 -1.80 7.69
N LEU A 92 -11.91 -2.00 8.91
CA LEU A 92 -11.17 -3.20 9.29
C LEU A 92 -12.10 -4.37 9.60
N TYR A 93 -11.58 -5.58 9.35
CA TYR A 93 -12.18 -6.83 9.83
C TYR A 93 -11.60 -7.14 11.21
N ASP A 94 -12.06 -8.23 11.83
CA ASP A 94 -11.52 -8.67 13.12
C ASP A 94 -10.03 -8.97 13.05
N ASN A 95 -9.56 -9.56 11.96
CA ASN A 95 -8.18 -10.03 11.85
C ASN A 95 -7.37 -9.36 10.75
N GLY A 96 -7.90 -8.33 10.11
CA GLY A 96 -7.18 -7.68 9.02
C GLY A 96 -8.00 -6.62 8.33
N GLY A 97 -7.64 -6.32 7.10
CA GLY A 97 -8.34 -5.32 6.31
C GLY A 97 -7.69 -5.09 4.97
N HIS A 98 -8.06 -3.98 4.34
CA HIS A 98 -7.50 -3.56 3.07
C HIS A 98 -6.86 -2.19 3.21
N MET A 99 -5.64 -2.08 2.72
CA MET A 99 -4.94 -0.81 2.58
C MET A 99 -5.09 -0.37 1.13
N ILE A 100 -5.44 0.88 0.92
CA ILE A 100 -5.62 1.44 -0.42
C ILE A 100 -4.51 2.45 -0.69
N ILE A 101 -3.99 2.40 -1.92
CA ILE A 101 -2.90 3.29 -2.34
C ILE A 101 -3.25 3.86 -3.71
N LYS A 102 -3.24 5.18 -3.80
CA LYS A 102 -3.41 5.89 -5.06
C LYS A 102 -2.09 6.53 -5.42
N ILE A 103 -1.65 6.32 -6.65
CA ILE A 103 -0.38 6.82 -7.14
C ILE A 103 -0.64 7.84 -8.25
N SER A 104 -0.15 9.06 -8.05
CA SER A 104 -0.36 10.16 -8.99
C SER A 104 0.99 10.77 -9.36
N ARG A 105 1.06 11.40 -10.55
CA ARG A 105 2.21 12.22 -10.89
C ARG A 105 2.25 13.41 -9.94
N MET A 106 3.40 13.70 -9.38
CA MET A 106 3.56 14.85 -8.49
C MET A 106 3.27 16.14 -9.23
N TYR A 107 3.67 16.20 -10.49
CA TYR A 107 3.42 17.33 -11.37
C TYR A 107 2.31 16.99 -12.35
N GLY A 108 1.23 17.75 -12.34
CA GLY A 108 0.08 17.52 -13.19
C GLY A 108 -1.06 16.75 -12.51
N GLY A 109 -0.77 15.93 -11.51
CA GLY A 109 -1.80 15.26 -10.71
C GLY A 109 -2.49 14.06 -11.36
N GLU A 110 -2.01 13.62 -12.54
CA GLU A 110 -2.62 12.47 -13.20
C GLU A 110 -2.44 11.21 -12.37
N VAL A 111 -3.52 10.46 -12.16
CA VAL A 111 -3.48 9.16 -11.48
C VAL A 111 -2.88 8.13 -12.43
N VAL A 112 -1.79 7.51 -12.03
CA VAL A 112 -1.07 6.55 -12.87
C VAL A 112 -1.32 5.10 -12.47
N ALA A 113 -1.66 4.86 -11.21
CA ALA A 113 -1.93 3.51 -10.72
C ALA A 113 -2.73 3.54 -9.43
N LYS A 114 -3.38 2.42 -9.14
CA LYS A 114 -4.09 2.21 -7.87
C LYS A 114 -3.83 0.80 -7.37
N ALA A 115 -3.74 0.65 -6.07
CA ALA A 115 -3.52 -0.66 -5.45
C ALA A 115 -4.43 -0.85 -4.25
N ARG A 116 -4.87 -2.10 -4.06
CA ARG A 116 -5.53 -2.54 -2.83
C ARG A 116 -4.74 -3.70 -2.29
N ILE A 117 -4.30 -3.59 -1.06
CA ILE A 117 -3.49 -4.60 -0.39
C ILE A 117 -4.33 -5.22 0.71
N HIS A 118 -4.55 -6.53 0.61
CA HIS A 118 -5.19 -7.26 1.70
C HIS A 118 -4.13 -7.69 2.70
N PHE A 119 -4.35 -7.36 3.96
CA PHE A 119 -3.45 -7.75 5.03
C PHE A 119 -4.21 -8.48 6.13
N ILE A 120 -3.51 -9.34 6.84
CA ILE A 120 -4.04 -10.05 8.00
C ILE A 120 -3.05 -9.93 9.15
N ASN A 121 -3.58 -9.96 10.36
CA ASN A 121 -2.76 -10.05 11.55
C ASN A 121 -2.42 -11.52 11.78
N TYR A 122 -1.15 -11.81 11.92
CA TYR A 122 -0.66 -13.17 12.01
C TYR A 122 0.12 -13.38 13.29
N ASP A 123 -0.14 -14.49 13.97
CA ASP A 123 0.60 -14.89 15.16
C ASP A 123 1.68 -15.88 14.74
N PHE A 124 2.93 -15.43 14.77
CA PHE A 124 4.07 -16.23 14.31
C PHE A 124 4.46 -17.32 15.30
N ARG A 125 4.00 -17.21 16.53
CA ARG A 125 4.23 -18.26 17.54
C ARG A 125 3.26 -19.43 17.34
N LEU A 126 2.01 -19.11 17.05
CA LEU A 126 0.96 -20.10 16.88
C LEU A 126 0.75 -20.52 15.43
N ASN A 127 1.40 -19.83 14.47
CA ASN A 127 1.27 -20.06 13.03
C ASN A 127 -0.19 -20.00 12.55
N LYS A 128 -0.90 -18.97 12.98
CA LYS A 128 -2.29 -18.77 12.56
C LYS A 128 -2.66 -17.29 12.60
N THR A 129 -3.77 -16.95 11.97
CA THR A 129 -4.30 -15.60 12.03
C THR A 129 -4.77 -15.27 13.44
N ALA A 130 -4.67 -14.00 13.80
CA ALA A 130 -5.08 -13.51 15.10
C ALA A 130 -5.89 -12.23 14.94
N ALA A 131 -6.75 -11.96 15.90
CA ALA A 131 -7.50 -10.72 15.92
C ALA A 131 -6.54 -9.52 16.00
N LEU A 132 -6.90 -8.43 15.35
CA LEU A 132 -6.14 -7.20 15.43
C LEU A 132 -6.17 -6.65 16.85
N ASP A 133 -5.01 -6.23 17.34
CA ASP A 133 -4.92 -5.58 18.64
C ASP A 133 -5.66 -4.24 18.62
N LYS A 134 -6.19 -3.84 19.76
CA LYS A 134 -6.92 -2.59 19.90
C LYS A 134 -6.07 -1.38 19.45
N ASP A 135 -4.80 -1.36 19.87
CA ASP A 135 -3.89 -0.27 19.54
C ASP A 135 -3.60 -0.23 18.05
N THR A 136 -3.44 -1.38 17.41
CA THR A 136 -3.21 -1.48 15.98
C THR A 136 -4.44 -1.00 15.20
N LYS A 137 -5.63 -1.40 15.62
CA LYS A 137 -6.87 -0.91 14.99
C LYS A 137 -6.97 0.61 15.08
N ALA A 138 -6.69 1.17 16.23
CA ALA A 138 -6.75 2.62 16.46
C ALA A 138 -5.73 3.37 15.58
N ALA A 139 -4.55 2.80 15.41
CA ALA A 139 -3.50 3.40 14.60
C ALA A 139 -3.83 3.34 13.10
N LEU A 140 -4.38 2.23 12.63
CA LEU A 140 -4.69 2.03 11.21
C LEU A 140 -5.93 2.79 10.77
N TYR A 141 -6.93 2.87 11.61
CA TYR A 141 -8.20 3.50 11.27
C TYR A 141 -8.64 4.41 12.41
N PRO A 142 -8.03 5.58 12.49
CA PRO A 142 -8.25 6.51 13.61
C PRO A 142 -9.54 7.31 13.42
N HIS A 143 -10.62 6.80 13.89
CA HIS A 143 -11.90 7.52 13.91
C HIS A 143 -12.42 7.66 15.30
#